data_c69f248021272058221f6fda91a3d352
#
_entry.id   c69f248021272058221f6fda91a3d352
#
_cell.length_a   1.000
_cell.length_b   1.000
_cell.length_c   1.000
_cell.angle_alpha   90.00
_cell.angle_beta   90.00
_cell.angle_gamma   90.00
#
_symmetry.space_group_name_H-M   'P 1'
#
loop_
_entity.id
_entity.type
_entity.pdbx_description
1 polymer ?
#
loop_
_entity_poly.entity_id
_entity_poly.type
_entity_poly.pdbx_seq_one_letter_code
_entity_poly.pdbx_strand_id
1 'polypeptide(L)'
;MSMIDFATMLGHDVGLMIRALAAAVEDDNVLVRRNALDLILQVLRLDGVAIKKASHEDRIIIMRAAASVVMRRDLSLNRRLYTWLLGPDENAEQQIAYLHAHSLELLNTTLRVGAFI
;
A
#
# COMPACT_ATOMS: atom_id res chain seq x y z
N MET A 1 -2.69 -19.22 1.31
CA MET A 1 -3.55 -18.56 2.32
C MET A 1 -4.82 -18.06 1.65
N SER A 2 -5.96 -18.38 2.22
CA SER A 2 -7.23 -17.90 1.68
C SER A 2 -7.52 -16.47 2.16
N MET A 3 -8.48 -15.81 1.51
CA MET A 3 -8.92 -14.47 1.94
C MET A 3 -9.49 -14.49 3.36
N ILE A 4 -10.15 -15.60 3.75
CA ILE A 4 -10.71 -15.74 5.10
C ILE A 4 -9.58 -15.81 6.13
N ASP A 5 -8.53 -16.59 5.86
CA ASP A 5 -7.37 -16.70 6.75
C ASP A 5 -6.65 -15.35 6.87
N PHE A 6 -6.54 -14.62 5.76
CA PHE A 6 -5.91 -13.31 5.74
C PHE A 6 -6.70 -12.31 6.58
N ALA A 7 -8.04 -12.31 6.44
CA ALA A 7 -8.91 -11.44 7.23
C ALA A 7 -8.84 -11.78 8.72
N THR A 8 -8.66 -13.04 9.08
CA THR A 8 -8.47 -13.46 10.47
C THR A 8 -7.16 -12.93 11.02
N MET A 9 -6.09 -12.95 10.24
CA MET A 9 -4.80 -12.35 10.64
C MET A 9 -4.93 -10.86 10.93
N LEU A 10 -5.74 -10.13 10.17
CA LEU A 10 -5.97 -8.70 10.38
C LEU A 10 -6.43 -8.38 11.79
N GLY A 11 -7.25 -9.25 12.39
CA GLY A 11 -7.75 -9.06 13.74
C GLY A 11 -6.69 -9.27 14.82
N HIS A 12 -5.57 -9.93 14.50
CA HIS A 12 -4.55 -10.33 15.47
C HIS A 12 -3.25 -9.54 15.34
N ASP A 13 -2.74 -9.32 14.13
CA ASP A 13 -1.47 -8.60 13.96
C ASP A 13 -1.41 -7.91 12.60
N VAL A 14 -1.91 -6.68 12.55
CA VAL A 14 -1.86 -5.83 11.37
C VAL A 14 -0.42 -5.50 10.99
N GLY A 15 0.44 -5.26 11.96
CA GLY A 15 1.84 -4.92 11.70
C GLY A 15 2.59 -6.05 11.00
N LEU A 16 2.37 -7.29 11.43
CA LEU A 16 3.00 -8.45 10.79
C LEU A 16 2.55 -8.59 9.33
N MET A 17 1.25 -8.43 9.08
CA MET A 17 0.69 -8.48 7.74
C MET A 17 1.29 -7.39 6.84
N ILE A 18 1.36 -6.16 7.33
CA ILE A 18 1.92 -5.04 6.59
C ILE A 18 3.37 -5.30 6.21
N ARG A 19 4.18 -5.77 7.16
CA ARG A 19 5.60 -6.07 6.89
C ARG A 19 5.75 -7.22 5.89
N ALA A 20 4.91 -8.24 5.98
CA ALA A 20 4.92 -9.34 5.02
C ALA A 20 4.56 -8.87 3.60
N LEU A 21 3.51 -8.04 3.47
CA LEU A 21 3.12 -7.48 2.18
C LEU A 21 4.18 -6.53 1.63
N ALA A 22 4.79 -5.72 2.46
CA ALA A 22 5.87 -4.82 2.05
C ALA A 22 7.05 -5.61 1.49
N ALA A 23 7.44 -6.69 2.14
CA ALA A 23 8.51 -7.56 1.65
C ALA A 23 8.15 -8.20 0.31
N ALA A 24 6.90 -8.63 0.16
CA ALA A 24 6.43 -9.24 -1.09
C ALA A 24 6.40 -8.24 -2.25
N VAL A 25 6.06 -6.98 -1.99
CA VAL A 25 6.06 -5.90 -2.99
C VAL A 25 7.49 -5.63 -3.47
N GLU A 26 8.48 -5.83 -2.62
CA GLU A 26 9.90 -5.61 -2.96
C GLU A 26 10.59 -6.86 -3.52
N ASP A 27 9.88 -7.98 -3.65
CA ASP A 27 10.44 -9.22 -4.20
C ASP A 27 10.87 -9.05 -5.66
N ASP A 28 11.87 -9.80 -6.08
CA ASP A 28 12.37 -9.75 -7.45
C ASP A 28 11.40 -10.36 -8.46
N ASN A 29 10.55 -11.28 -8.04
CA ASN A 29 9.57 -11.93 -8.89
C ASN A 29 8.38 -11.01 -9.14
N VAL A 30 8.08 -10.73 -10.42
CA VAL A 30 7.00 -9.81 -10.80
C VAL A 30 5.61 -10.34 -10.39
N LEU A 31 5.41 -11.65 -10.40
CA LEU A 31 4.13 -12.23 -10.00
C LEU A 31 3.90 -12.06 -8.50
N VAL A 32 4.95 -12.20 -7.70
CA VAL A 32 4.87 -11.96 -6.25
C VAL A 32 4.51 -10.50 -5.99
N ARG A 33 5.18 -9.56 -6.65
CA ARG A 33 4.87 -8.13 -6.52
C ARG A 33 3.43 -7.82 -6.92
N ARG A 34 2.99 -8.35 -8.05
CA ARG A 34 1.62 -8.13 -8.54
C ARG A 34 0.58 -8.64 -7.55
N ASN A 35 0.75 -9.86 -7.07
CA ASN A 35 -0.17 -10.46 -6.12
C ASN A 35 -0.20 -9.68 -4.81
N ALA A 36 0.95 -9.22 -4.33
CA ALA A 36 1.03 -8.40 -3.13
C ALA A 36 0.28 -7.08 -3.30
N LEU A 37 0.45 -6.39 -4.43
CA LEU A 37 -0.27 -5.15 -4.70
C LEU A 37 -1.78 -5.37 -4.82
N ASP A 38 -2.21 -6.46 -5.42
CA ASP A 38 -3.64 -6.80 -5.49
C ASP A 38 -4.22 -7.03 -4.09
N LEU A 39 -3.49 -7.69 -3.20
CA LEU A 39 -3.90 -7.87 -1.81
C LEU A 39 -3.95 -6.54 -1.07
N ILE A 40 -2.96 -5.67 -1.26
CA ILE A 40 -2.94 -4.34 -0.65
C ILE A 40 -4.18 -3.54 -1.07
N LEU A 41 -4.56 -3.59 -2.34
CA LEU A 41 -5.75 -2.93 -2.84
C LEU A 41 -7.04 -3.45 -2.18
N GLN A 42 -7.06 -4.72 -1.80
CA GLN A 42 -8.23 -5.33 -1.19
C GLN A 42 -8.31 -5.12 0.32
N VAL A 43 -7.18 -5.23 1.01
CA VAL A 43 -7.19 -5.32 2.48
C VAL A 43 -6.51 -4.14 3.19
N LEU A 44 -5.68 -3.38 2.51
CA LEU A 44 -4.94 -2.26 3.10
C LEU A 44 -5.25 -0.92 2.42
N ARG A 45 -6.48 -0.71 2.01
CA ARG A 45 -6.88 0.60 1.46
C ARG A 45 -6.53 1.70 2.46
N LEU A 46 -6.03 2.84 1.95
CA LEU A 46 -5.60 3.96 2.80
C LEU A 46 -6.75 4.59 3.60
N ASP A 47 -7.98 4.43 3.15
CA ASP A 47 -9.17 4.84 3.89
C ASP A 47 -9.74 3.73 4.77
N GLY A 48 -9.14 2.56 4.78
CA GLY A 48 -9.64 1.37 5.47
C GLY A 48 -9.25 1.29 6.94
N VAL A 49 -9.95 0.42 7.66
CA VAL A 49 -9.74 0.22 9.10
C VAL A 49 -8.37 -0.39 9.40
N ALA A 50 -7.90 -1.32 8.55
CA ALA A 50 -6.64 -2.00 8.79
C ALA A 50 -5.47 -1.04 8.82
N ILE A 51 -5.40 -0.12 7.84
CA ILE A 51 -4.30 0.85 7.79
C ILE A 51 -4.39 1.85 8.95
N LYS A 52 -5.58 2.18 9.39
CA LYS A 52 -5.79 3.10 10.52
C LYS A 52 -5.36 2.50 11.85
N LYS A 53 -5.45 1.18 11.99
CA LYS A 53 -4.99 0.46 13.20
C LYS A 53 -3.49 0.24 13.22
N ALA A 54 -2.82 0.38 12.10
CA ALA A 54 -1.39 0.18 12.00
C ALA A 54 -0.62 1.29 12.71
N SER A 55 0.56 0.98 13.22
CA SER A 55 1.47 1.99 13.76
C SER A 55 1.92 2.93 12.65
N HIS A 56 2.36 4.13 13.04
CA HIS A 56 2.92 5.09 12.08
C HIS A 56 4.10 4.50 11.31
N GLU A 57 4.98 3.77 12.01
CA GLU A 57 6.14 3.11 11.40
C GLU A 57 5.72 2.08 10.35
N ASP A 58 4.72 1.26 10.65
CA ASP A 58 4.23 0.25 9.71
C ASP A 58 3.58 0.89 8.49
N ARG A 59 2.86 2.00 8.66
CA ARG A 59 2.31 2.75 7.53
C ARG A 59 3.41 3.29 6.62
N ILE A 60 4.51 3.77 7.20
CA ILE A 60 5.66 4.23 6.42
C ILE A 60 6.30 3.06 5.67
N ILE A 61 6.43 1.90 6.30
CA ILE A 61 7.01 0.70 5.68
C ILE A 61 6.22 0.32 4.42
N ILE A 62 4.90 0.24 4.50
CA ILE A 62 4.09 -0.16 3.35
C ILE A 62 4.07 0.93 2.27
N MET A 63 4.04 2.19 2.64
CA MET A 63 4.11 3.29 1.69
C MET A 63 5.44 3.29 0.93
N ARG A 64 6.55 3.08 1.64
CA ARG A 64 7.88 2.99 1.04
C ARG A 64 7.97 1.83 0.05
N ALA A 65 7.48 0.66 0.46
CA ALA A 65 7.49 -0.53 -0.41
C ALA A 65 6.67 -0.29 -1.67
N ALA A 66 5.47 0.26 -1.53
CA ALA A 66 4.60 0.56 -2.67
C ALA A 66 5.23 1.59 -3.61
N ALA A 67 5.81 2.66 -3.05
CA ALA A 67 6.45 3.69 -3.87
C ALA A 67 7.68 3.17 -4.62
N SER A 68 8.38 2.18 -4.08
CA SER A 68 9.53 1.56 -4.75
C SER A 68 9.15 0.93 -6.10
N VAL A 69 7.87 0.56 -6.27
CA VAL A 69 7.35 0.00 -7.52
C VAL A 69 7.52 0.98 -8.69
N VAL A 70 7.31 2.27 -8.43
CA VAL A 70 7.48 3.31 -9.46
C VAL A 70 8.90 3.31 -10.02
N MET A 71 9.89 3.06 -9.16
CA MET A 71 11.30 3.08 -9.55
C MET A 71 11.66 1.89 -10.43
N ARG A 72 10.89 0.82 -10.42
CA ARG A 72 11.10 -0.35 -11.27
C ARG A 72 10.49 -0.21 -12.66
N ARG A 73 9.73 0.86 -12.90
CA ARG A 73 9.14 1.22 -14.19
C ARG A 73 8.26 0.12 -14.82
N ASP A 74 7.56 -0.63 -14.00
CA ASP A 74 6.59 -1.61 -14.47
C ASP A 74 5.21 -0.96 -14.54
N LEU A 75 4.72 -0.72 -15.77
CA LEU A 75 3.46 0.02 -15.99
C LEU A 75 2.24 -0.68 -15.38
N SER A 76 2.19 -2.01 -15.41
CA SER A 76 1.04 -2.73 -14.86
C SER A 76 0.99 -2.63 -13.35
N LEU A 77 2.15 -2.64 -12.69
CA LEU A 77 2.24 -2.47 -11.23
C LEU A 77 1.98 -1.02 -10.84
N ASN A 78 2.45 -0.07 -11.63
CA ASN A 78 2.21 1.35 -11.37
C ASN A 78 0.73 1.70 -11.41
N ARG A 79 -0.04 1.08 -12.30
CA ARG A 79 -1.49 1.29 -12.36
C ARG A 79 -2.15 0.86 -11.04
N ARG A 80 -1.74 -0.27 -10.49
CA ARG A 80 -2.23 -0.75 -9.19
C ARG A 80 -1.87 0.21 -8.07
N LEU A 81 -0.63 0.69 -8.08
CA LEU A 81 -0.16 1.67 -7.10
C LEU A 81 -0.98 2.95 -7.14
N TYR A 82 -1.24 3.48 -8.33
CA TYR A 82 -2.04 4.69 -8.48
C TYR A 82 -3.46 4.49 -7.97
N THR A 83 -4.07 3.34 -8.22
CA THR A 83 -5.40 3.02 -7.68
C THR A 83 -5.39 3.04 -6.15
N TRP A 84 -4.33 2.53 -5.54
CA TRP A 84 -4.18 2.55 -4.08
C TRP A 84 -4.03 3.96 -3.53
N LEU A 85 -3.21 4.80 -4.18
CA LEU A 85 -2.95 6.17 -3.74
C LEU A 85 -4.14 7.11 -4.00
N LEU A 86 -4.84 6.92 -5.10
CA LEU A 86 -5.90 7.84 -5.55
C LEU A 86 -7.31 7.35 -5.24
N GLY A 87 -7.44 6.11 -4.76
CA GLY A 87 -8.73 5.52 -4.43
C GLY A 87 -9.42 4.88 -5.63
N PRO A 88 -10.57 4.24 -5.38
CA PRO A 88 -11.25 3.43 -6.40
C PRO A 88 -12.06 4.24 -7.42
N ASP A 89 -12.30 5.53 -7.17
CA ASP A 89 -13.07 6.38 -8.06
C ASP A 89 -12.28 6.78 -9.29
N GLU A 90 -12.95 6.89 -10.44
CA GLU A 90 -12.35 7.37 -11.67
C GLU A 90 -12.50 8.88 -11.87
N ASN A 91 -13.33 9.53 -11.04
CA ASN A 91 -13.55 10.98 -11.10
C ASN A 91 -12.35 11.73 -10.52
N ALA A 92 -11.83 12.71 -11.27
CA ALA A 92 -10.63 13.46 -10.86
C ALA A 92 -10.81 14.19 -9.53
N GLU A 93 -11.98 14.77 -9.27
CA GLU A 93 -12.24 15.46 -8.01
C GLU A 93 -12.20 14.51 -6.83
N GLN A 94 -12.77 13.31 -6.98
CA GLN A 94 -12.75 12.27 -5.95
C GLN A 94 -11.33 11.74 -5.72
N GLN A 95 -10.55 11.59 -6.78
CA GLN A 95 -9.15 11.17 -6.67
C GLN A 95 -8.32 12.20 -5.91
N ILE A 96 -8.49 13.48 -6.20
CA ILE A 96 -7.79 14.56 -5.49
C ILE A 96 -8.19 14.58 -4.02
N ALA A 97 -9.48 14.45 -3.73
CA ALA A 97 -9.98 14.41 -2.35
C ALA A 97 -9.40 13.22 -1.59
N TYR A 98 -9.36 12.05 -2.20
CA TYR A 98 -8.77 10.85 -1.60
C TYR A 98 -7.28 11.03 -1.33
N LEU A 99 -6.54 11.57 -2.29
CA LEU A 99 -5.12 11.84 -2.15
C LEU A 99 -4.85 12.75 -0.95
N HIS A 100 -5.59 13.85 -0.83
CA HIS A 100 -5.42 14.78 0.29
C HIS A 100 -5.83 14.17 1.62
N ALA A 101 -6.92 13.41 1.65
CA ALA A 101 -7.44 12.86 2.88
C ALA A 101 -6.60 11.71 3.45
N HIS A 102 -6.01 10.87 2.58
CA HIS A 102 -5.45 9.58 3.01
C HIS A 102 -4.01 9.33 2.60
N SER A 103 -3.52 9.95 1.53
CA SER A 103 -2.26 9.56 0.91
C SER A 103 -1.14 10.59 1.07
N LEU A 104 -1.45 11.86 0.89
CA LEU A 104 -0.44 12.90 0.70
C LEU A 104 0.46 13.09 1.92
N GLU A 105 -0.13 13.16 3.11
CA GLU A 105 0.64 13.35 4.34
C GLU A 105 1.58 12.17 4.58
N LEU A 106 1.08 10.96 4.41
CA LEU A 106 1.87 9.76 4.61
C LEU A 106 3.00 9.67 3.58
N LEU A 107 2.71 10.00 2.32
CA LEU A 107 3.72 10.02 1.27
C LEU A 107 4.81 11.05 1.57
N ASN A 108 4.43 12.26 1.98
CA ASN A 108 5.38 13.31 2.35
C ASN A 108 6.24 12.90 3.53
N THR A 109 5.65 12.29 4.55
CA THR A 109 6.39 11.79 5.71
C THR A 109 7.40 10.72 5.29
N THR A 110 6.99 9.81 4.42
CA THR A 110 7.84 8.74 3.91
C THR A 110 9.04 9.31 3.16
N LEU A 111 8.82 10.31 2.33
CA LEU A 111 9.91 10.97 1.59
C LEU A 111 10.87 11.71 2.51
N ARG A 112 10.36 12.32 3.58
CA ARG A 112 11.19 13.05 4.56
C ARG A 112 12.16 12.16 5.33
N VAL A 113 11.80 10.91 5.57
CA VAL A 113 12.69 10.00 6.28
C VAL A 113 13.76 9.39 5.37
N GLY A 114 13.86 9.86 4.14
CA GLY A 114 14.90 9.44 3.22
C GLY A 114 14.73 8.02 2.69
N ALA A 115 13.50 7.54 2.61
CA ALA A 115 13.19 6.16 2.28
C ALA A 115 13.64 5.76 0.87
N PHE A 116 13.91 6.73 -0.01
CA PHE A 116 14.24 6.50 -1.40
C PHE A 116 15.68 6.92 -1.77
N ILE A 117 16.46 7.21 -0.78
CA ILE A 117 17.87 7.58 -0.99
C ILE A 117 18.72 6.33 -1.07
#